data_6f2a58d09b63dbc8e4061e0f850d319a
#
_entry.id   6f2a58d09b63dbc8e4061e0f850d319a
#
_cell.length_a   1.000
_cell.length_b   1.000
_cell.length_c   1.000
_cell.angle_alpha   90.00
_cell.angle_beta   90.00
_cell.angle_gamma   90.00
#
_symmetry.space_group_name_H-M   'P 1'
#
loop_
_entity.id
_entity.type
_entity.pdbx_description
1 polymer ?
#
loop_
_entity_poly.entity_id
_entity_poly.type
_entity_poly.pdbx_seq_one_letter_code
_entity_poly.pdbx_strand_id
1 'polypeptide(L)'
;LACDPEQPHEVWLWQGVSADVINVAEPRAVQFACDVIDELAALFPFGYIHLGGDECPTDKWERNALCQARLKEIGSEKYRDLQIDFYHKLQQHIARQPLEKQRKLIFWNEVLHGNTQPLGKDITIMAWIGADGAARDAAGRGFNTILSPQIPYYINRRQSPLATEPRSQGHGTETVEAVYNYVPAKDVPADLQAKY
;
A
#
# COMPACT_ATOMS: atom_id res chain seq x y z
N LEU A 1 12.85 -16.40 0.26
CA LEU A 1 11.79 -15.46 -0.09
C LEU A 1 12.34 -14.23 -0.85
N ALA A 2 13.65 -13.97 -0.79
CA ALA A 2 14.30 -12.85 -1.49
C ALA A 2 14.34 -13.09 -3.02
N CYS A 3 14.51 -12.00 -3.77
CA CYS A 3 14.69 -12.06 -5.22
C CYS A 3 16.06 -12.59 -5.63
N ASP A 4 17.05 -12.47 -4.76
CA ASP A 4 18.44 -12.87 -4.94
C ASP A 4 18.94 -13.66 -3.71
N PRO A 5 18.43 -14.88 -3.47
CA PRO A 5 18.67 -15.65 -2.26
C PRO A 5 20.15 -16.05 -2.06
N GLU A 6 20.96 -15.97 -3.12
CA GLU A 6 22.40 -16.26 -3.07
C GLU A 6 23.24 -15.07 -2.54
N GLN A 7 22.64 -13.89 -2.41
CA GLN A 7 23.30 -12.71 -1.86
C GLN A 7 23.09 -12.63 -0.35
N PRO A 8 24.08 -12.13 0.41
CA PRO A 8 23.88 -11.86 1.82
C PRO A 8 22.87 -10.73 1.98
N HIS A 9 21.91 -10.90 2.89
CA HIS A 9 20.93 -9.90 3.27
C HIS A 9 21.21 -9.48 4.71
N GLU A 10 21.39 -8.19 4.90
CA GLU A 10 21.58 -7.59 6.23
C GLU A 10 20.32 -6.81 6.64
N VAL A 11 20.14 -6.67 7.95
CA VAL A 11 19.07 -5.83 8.48
C VAL A 11 19.29 -4.38 8.03
N TRP A 12 18.27 -3.78 7.45
CA TRP A 12 18.32 -2.38 7.04
C TRP A 12 18.44 -1.46 8.25
N LEU A 13 19.51 -0.67 8.32
CA LEU A 13 19.84 0.18 9.47
C LEU A 13 19.58 1.67 9.23
N TRP A 14 19.11 2.04 8.04
CA TRP A 14 18.98 3.44 7.63
C TRP A 14 17.52 3.82 7.46
N GLN A 15 17.24 5.11 7.45
CA GLN A 15 15.92 5.63 7.06
C GLN A 15 15.70 5.45 5.55
N GLY A 16 14.44 5.29 5.16
CA GLY A 16 14.03 5.20 3.77
C GLY A 16 13.73 3.78 3.32
N VAL A 17 13.61 3.62 2.01
CA VAL A 17 13.15 2.40 1.35
C VAL A 17 14.34 1.50 1.01
N SER A 18 14.30 0.25 1.46
CA SER A 18 15.25 -0.77 1.04
C SER A 18 14.90 -1.30 -0.34
N ALA A 19 15.92 -1.59 -1.16
CA ALA A 19 15.75 -2.33 -2.41
C ALA A 19 15.44 -3.83 -2.19
N ASP A 20 15.57 -4.33 -0.95
CA ASP A 20 15.31 -5.73 -0.62
C ASP A 20 13.82 -6.00 -0.44
N VAL A 21 13.19 -6.36 -1.54
CA VAL A 21 11.78 -6.77 -1.59
C VAL A 21 11.65 -8.30 -1.69
N ILE A 22 10.53 -8.83 -1.20
CA ILE A 22 10.23 -10.25 -1.37
C ILE A 22 10.00 -10.57 -2.85
N ASN A 23 10.30 -11.81 -3.24
CA ASN A 23 9.99 -12.32 -4.57
C ASN A 23 8.51 -12.70 -4.66
N VAL A 24 7.69 -11.79 -5.15
CA VAL A 24 6.23 -11.96 -5.25
C VAL A 24 5.79 -13.05 -6.25
N ALA A 25 6.71 -13.50 -7.11
CA ALA A 25 6.49 -14.62 -8.02
C ALA A 25 6.84 -15.98 -7.41
N GLU A 26 7.56 -16.01 -6.27
CA GLU A 26 7.93 -17.24 -5.56
C GLU A 26 6.72 -17.78 -4.77
N PRO A 27 6.23 -19.01 -5.04
CA PRO A 27 5.08 -19.56 -4.34
C PRO A 27 5.22 -19.60 -2.82
N ARG A 28 6.45 -19.84 -2.31
CA ARG A 28 6.71 -19.84 -0.86
C ARG A 28 6.55 -18.44 -0.24
N ALA A 29 6.79 -17.38 -1.00
CA ALA A 29 6.55 -16.01 -0.51
C ALA A 29 5.05 -15.72 -0.40
N VAL A 30 4.25 -16.21 -1.35
CA VAL A 30 2.78 -16.12 -1.28
C VAL A 30 2.26 -16.92 -0.08
N GLN A 31 2.73 -18.16 0.09
CA GLN A 31 2.32 -19.02 1.23
C GLN A 31 2.69 -18.38 2.56
N PHE A 32 3.91 -17.87 2.71
CA PHE A 32 4.35 -17.16 3.90
C PHE A 32 3.43 -15.98 4.25
N ALA A 33 3.06 -15.17 3.25
CA ALA A 33 2.15 -14.05 3.48
C ALA A 33 0.74 -14.52 3.88
N CYS A 34 0.26 -15.63 3.30
CA CYS A 34 -1.03 -16.24 3.70
C CYS A 34 -0.98 -16.73 5.16
N ASP A 35 0.10 -17.39 5.57
CA ASP A 35 0.26 -17.89 6.94
C ASP A 35 0.28 -16.74 7.95
N VAL A 36 0.96 -15.62 7.63
CA VAL A 36 0.96 -14.40 8.46
C VAL A 36 -0.45 -13.80 8.55
N ILE A 37 -1.18 -13.73 7.45
CA ILE A 37 -2.56 -13.22 7.45
C ILE A 37 -3.46 -14.11 8.31
N ASP A 38 -3.34 -15.42 8.23
CA ASP A 38 -4.14 -16.35 9.02
C ASP A 38 -3.85 -16.21 10.53
N GLU A 39 -2.60 -16.03 10.91
CA GLU A 39 -2.20 -15.78 12.30
C GLU A 39 -2.75 -14.42 12.78
N LEU A 40 -2.60 -13.36 12.00
CA LEU A 40 -3.17 -12.04 12.32
C LEU A 40 -4.69 -12.08 12.45
N ALA A 41 -5.38 -12.82 11.57
CA ALA A 41 -6.83 -12.97 11.63
C ALA A 41 -7.30 -13.72 12.89
N ALA A 42 -6.47 -14.61 13.44
CA ALA A 42 -6.74 -15.29 14.70
C ALA A 42 -6.48 -14.41 15.93
N LEU A 43 -5.44 -13.55 15.87
CA LEU A 43 -5.07 -12.68 16.98
C LEU A 43 -5.94 -11.42 17.08
N PHE A 44 -6.36 -10.87 15.93
CA PHE A 44 -7.11 -9.63 15.85
C PHE A 44 -8.53 -9.86 15.32
N PRO A 45 -9.56 -9.68 16.12
CA PRO A 45 -10.95 -10.00 15.75
C PRO A 45 -11.63 -8.92 14.89
N PHE A 46 -10.87 -7.99 14.31
CA PHE A 46 -11.41 -6.89 13.51
C PHE A 46 -11.61 -7.28 12.05
N GLY A 47 -12.56 -6.65 11.36
CA GLY A 47 -12.94 -6.96 9.99
C GLY A 47 -11.92 -6.56 8.92
N TYR A 48 -10.81 -5.92 9.27
CA TYR A 48 -9.83 -5.36 8.33
C TYR A 48 -8.41 -5.76 8.68
N ILE A 49 -7.57 -5.95 7.64
CA ILE A 49 -6.11 -6.06 7.75
C ILE A 49 -5.49 -5.09 6.74
N HIS A 50 -4.55 -4.27 7.20
CA HIS A 50 -3.76 -3.40 6.34
C HIS A 50 -2.50 -4.14 5.88
N LEU A 51 -2.31 -4.29 4.58
CA LEU A 51 -1.18 -5.03 3.99
C LEU A 51 -0.06 -4.11 3.45
N GLY A 52 -0.12 -2.82 3.72
CA GLY A 52 0.89 -1.87 3.23
C GLY A 52 0.77 -1.60 1.74
N GLY A 53 1.85 -1.80 1.00
CA GLY A 53 1.88 -1.66 -0.46
C GLY A 53 2.49 -0.36 -0.95
N ASP A 54 2.98 0.47 -0.04
CA ASP A 54 3.70 1.70 -0.31
C ASP A 54 5.16 1.45 -0.69
N GLU A 55 5.73 2.41 -1.38
CA GLU A 55 7.18 2.55 -1.61
C GLU A 55 7.91 1.25 -1.98
N CYS A 56 7.29 0.40 -2.79
CA CYS A 56 7.84 -0.90 -3.18
C CYS A 56 8.70 -0.78 -4.45
N PRO A 57 10.04 -0.90 -4.37
CA PRO A 57 10.90 -0.90 -5.55
C PRO A 57 10.69 -2.15 -6.40
N THR A 58 10.80 -2.01 -7.72
CA THR A 58 10.64 -3.13 -8.67
C THR A 58 11.94 -3.63 -9.26
N ASP A 59 13.06 -2.94 -9.03
CA ASP A 59 14.35 -3.19 -9.68
C ASP A 59 14.85 -4.65 -9.54
N LYS A 60 14.62 -5.29 -8.37
CA LYS A 60 15.00 -6.68 -8.16
C LYS A 60 14.07 -7.65 -8.87
N TRP A 61 12.79 -7.31 -9.04
CA TRP A 61 11.86 -8.10 -9.83
C TRP A 61 12.23 -8.10 -11.31
N GLU A 62 12.71 -6.96 -11.83
CA GLU A 62 13.15 -6.81 -13.23
C GLU A 62 14.31 -7.73 -13.59
N ARG A 63 15.14 -8.08 -12.61
CA ARG A 63 16.33 -8.95 -12.80
C ARG A 63 16.06 -10.41 -12.43
N ASN A 64 14.90 -10.70 -11.82
CA ASN A 64 14.58 -12.05 -11.35
C ASN A 64 13.80 -12.84 -12.41
N ALA A 65 14.30 -14.04 -12.77
CA ALA A 65 13.73 -14.86 -13.83
C ALA A 65 12.28 -15.32 -13.53
N LEU A 66 11.95 -15.62 -12.26
CA LEU A 66 10.58 -16.00 -11.87
C LEU A 66 9.62 -14.81 -12.03
N CYS A 67 10.04 -13.62 -11.62
CA CYS A 67 9.26 -12.41 -11.79
C CYS A 67 9.03 -12.08 -13.28
N GLN A 68 10.07 -12.21 -14.11
CA GLN A 68 9.95 -12.01 -15.57
C GLN A 68 8.98 -13.02 -16.20
N ALA A 69 9.08 -14.30 -15.81
CA ALA A 69 8.17 -15.34 -16.27
C ALA A 69 6.72 -15.04 -15.84
N ARG A 70 6.52 -14.70 -14.56
CA ARG A 70 5.21 -14.38 -14.04
C ARG A 70 4.60 -13.14 -14.70
N LEU A 71 5.40 -12.12 -14.99
CA LEU A 71 4.95 -10.92 -15.68
C LEU A 71 4.37 -11.25 -17.06
N LYS A 72 5.02 -12.16 -17.81
CA LYS A 72 4.53 -12.66 -19.09
C LYS A 72 3.23 -13.46 -18.96
N GLU A 73 3.13 -14.31 -17.93
CA GLU A 73 1.93 -15.12 -17.67
C GLU A 73 0.71 -14.26 -17.39
N ILE A 74 0.85 -13.16 -16.64
CA ILE A 74 -0.25 -12.21 -16.37
C ILE A 74 -0.51 -11.24 -17.54
N GLY A 75 0.27 -11.32 -18.62
CA GLY A 75 0.08 -10.50 -19.82
C GLY A 75 0.39 -9.02 -19.60
N SER A 76 1.34 -8.70 -18.72
CA SER A 76 1.75 -7.31 -18.43
C SER A 76 3.19 -7.03 -18.81
N GLU A 77 3.51 -5.76 -19.00
CA GLU A 77 4.86 -5.22 -19.20
C GLU A 77 5.31 -4.37 -17.99
N LYS A 78 4.42 -4.16 -17.00
CA LYS A 78 4.69 -3.31 -15.84
C LYS A 78 4.94 -4.16 -14.60
N TYR A 79 6.15 -4.12 -14.04
CA TYR A 79 6.51 -4.87 -12.85
C TYR A 79 5.65 -4.55 -11.61
N ARG A 80 5.06 -3.37 -11.54
CA ARG A 80 4.04 -3.02 -10.53
C ARG A 80 2.83 -3.95 -10.53
N ASP A 81 2.50 -4.56 -11.68
CA ASP A 81 1.38 -5.49 -11.77
C ASP A 81 1.66 -6.83 -11.11
N LEU A 82 2.93 -7.17 -10.87
CA LEU A 82 3.29 -8.32 -10.00
C LEU A 82 2.87 -8.11 -8.56
N GLN A 83 2.93 -6.87 -8.06
CA GLN A 83 2.41 -6.54 -6.72
C GLN A 83 0.88 -6.74 -6.67
N ILE A 84 0.18 -6.34 -7.71
CA ILE A 84 -1.27 -6.55 -7.82
C ILE A 84 -1.62 -8.04 -7.90
N ASP A 85 -0.88 -8.81 -8.70
CA ASP A 85 -1.04 -10.28 -8.79
C ASP A 85 -0.81 -10.96 -7.44
N PHE A 86 0.20 -10.51 -6.70
CA PHE A 86 0.46 -10.99 -5.34
C PHE A 86 -0.72 -10.70 -4.40
N TYR A 87 -1.23 -9.47 -4.37
CA TYR A 87 -2.37 -9.09 -3.54
C TYR A 87 -3.66 -9.79 -3.95
N HIS A 88 -3.86 -10.02 -5.24
CA HIS A 88 -4.99 -10.81 -5.72
C HIS A 88 -4.96 -12.24 -5.18
N LYS A 89 -3.78 -12.88 -5.15
CA LYS A 89 -3.62 -14.22 -4.55
C LYS A 89 -3.94 -14.22 -3.05
N LEU A 90 -3.49 -13.20 -2.30
CA LEU A 90 -3.81 -13.06 -0.89
C LEU A 90 -5.31 -12.83 -0.66
N GLN A 91 -5.95 -12.01 -1.49
CA GLN A 91 -7.40 -11.81 -1.43
C GLN A 91 -8.16 -13.11 -1.73
N GLN A 92 -7.71 -13.90 -2.71
CA GLN A 92 -8.29 -15.21 -2.99
C GLN A 92 -8.13 -16.19 -1.82
N HIS A 93 -6.98 -16.17 -1.14
CA HIS A 93 -6.75 -16.97 0.05
C HIS A 93 -7.74 -16.62 1.15
N ILE A 94 -7.90 -15.34 1.46
CA ILE A 94 -8.84 -14.84 2.48
C ILE A 94 -10.28 -15.21 2.14
N ALA A 95 -10.69 -15.10 0.87
CA ALA A 95 -12.03 -15.43 0.42
C ALA A 95 -12.40 -16.92 0.59
N ARG A 96 -11.40 -17.81 0.68
CA ARG A 96 -11.59 -19.24 0.95
C ARG A 96 -11.68 -19.60 2.44
N GLN A 97 -11.36 -18.66 3.31
CA GLN A 97 -11.45 -18.86 4.76
C GLN A 97 -12.92 -18.88 5.22
N PRO A 98 -13.24 -19.52 6.36
CA PRO A 98 -14.54 -19.37 7.00
C PRO A 98 -14.88 -17.89 7.22
N LEU A 99 -16.19 -17.56 7.13
CA LEU A 99 -16.65 -16.15 7.16
C LEU A 99 -16.12 -15.36 8.36
N GLU A 100 -16.05 -15.98 9.54
CA GLU A 100 -15.53 -15.35 10.76
C GLU A 100 -14.04 -15.02 10.70
N LYS A 101 -13.30 -15.64 9.78
CA LYS A 101 -11.88 -15.38 9.53
C LYS A 101 -11.62 -14.48 8.33
N GLN A 102 -12.62 -14.25 7.48
CA GLN A 102 -12.46 -13.36 6.34
C GLN A 102 -12.21 -11.93 6.82
N ARG A 103 -11.31 -11.25 6.13
CA ARG A 103 -10.93 -9.87 6.39
C ARG A 103 -10.99 -9.07 5.10
N LYS A 104 -11.40 -7.83 5.19
CA LYS A 104 -11.25 -6.85 4.12
C LYS A 104 -9.85 -6.28 4.14
N LEU A 105 -9.28 -6.07 2.97
CA LEU A 105 -7.91 -5.59 2.85
C LEU A 105 -7.86 -4.07 2.69
N ILE A 106 -6.88 -3.47 3.34
CA ILE A 106 -6.53 -2.06 3.18
C ILE A 106 -5.12 -2.00 2.59
N PHE A 107 -4.92 -1.09 1.64
CA PHE A 107 -3.62 -0.83 1.01
C PHE A 107 -3.36 0.67 0.96
N TRP A 108 -2.07 1.04 0.97
CA TRP A 108 -1.67 2.39 0.61
C TRP A 108 -1.96 2.68 -0.86
N ASN A 109 -2.12 3.96 -1.21
CA ASN A 109 -2.59 4.36 -2.54
C ASN A 109 -1.63 4.08 -3.69
N GLU A 110 -0.37 3.74 -3.45
CA GLU A 110 0.56 3.34 -4.52
C GLU A 110 0.14 2.06 -5.26
N VAL A 111 -0.71 1.25 -4.65
CA VAL A 111 -1.37 0.12 -5.32
C VAL A 111 -2.14 0.56 -6.59
N LEU A 112 -2.63 1.80 -6.61
CA LEU A 112 -3.32 2.36 -7.79
C LEU A 112 -2.39 2.56 -9.01
N HIS A 113 -1.07 2.52 -8.83
CA HIS A 113 -0.11 2.61 -9.94
C HIS A 113 -0.06 1.34 -10.81
N GLY A 114 -0.54 0.20 -10.30
CA GLY A 114 -0.69 -1.04 -11.06
C GLY A 114 -2.08 -1.20 -11.68
N ASN A 115 -2.24 -2.27 -12.45
CA ASN A 115 -3.52 -2.67 -13.00
C ASN A 115 -4.39 -3.32 -11.91
N THR A 116 -5.26 -2.55 -11.28
CA THR A 116 -6.10 -2.99 -10.16
C THR A 116 -7.33 -3.80 -10.57
N GLN A 117 -7.54 -4.09 -11.86
CA GLN A 117 -8.71 -4.87 -12.33
C GLN A 117 -8.88 -6.25 -11.64
N PRO A 118 -7.80 -7.02 -11.34
CA PRO A 118 -7.94 -8.29 -10.66
C PRO A 118 -8.44 -8.19 -9.21
N LEU A 119 -8.29 -7.03 -8.57
CA LEU A 119 -8.67 -6.85 -7.16
C LEU A 119 -10.19 -6.69 -7.01
N GLY A 120 -10.75 -7.35 -6.00
CA GLY A 120 -12.15 -7.19 -5.62
C GLY A 120 -12.44 -5.77 -5.12
N LYS A 121 -13.70 -5.34 -5.27
CA LYS A 121 -14.14 -3.97 -4.92
C LYS A 121 -14.41 -3.76 -3.43
N ASP A 122 -14.23 -4.78 -2.64
CA ASP A 122 -14.35 -4.76 -1.17
C ASP A 122 -13.06 -4.32 -0.45
N ILE A 123 -11.98 -4.09 -1.18
CA ILE A 123 -10.76 -3.48 -0.63
C ILE A 123 -10.96 -1.99 -0.33
N THR A 124 -10.13 -1.47 0.54
CA THR A 124 -10.06 -0.04 0.88
C THR A 124 -8.69 0.51 0.54
N ILE A 125 -8.65 1.67 -0.09
CA ILE A 125 -7.41 2.40 -0.37
C ILE A 125 -7.23 3.49 0.68
N MET A 126 -6.13 3.42 1.43
CA MET A 126 -5.72 4.47 2.36
C MET A 126 -4.82 5.46 1.61
N ALA A 127 -5.36 6.64 1.35
CA ALA A 127 -4.73 7.67 0.53
C ALA A 127 -3.88 8.59 1.41
N TRP A 128 -2.55 8.55 1.26
CA TRP A 128 -1.61 9.35 2.03
C TRP A 128 -0.81 10.34 1.20
N ILE A 129 -0.28 9.92 0.06
CA ILE A 129 0.46 10.79 -0.85
C ILE A 129 -0.46 11.28 -1.97
N GLY A 130 -0.57 12.61 -2.12
CA GLY A 130 -1.56 13.19 -3.04
C GLY A 130 -2.99 12.77 -2.70
N ALA A 131 -3.31 12.72 -1.40
CA ALA A 131 -4.44 11.99 -0.83
C ALA A 131 -5.79 12.26 -1.50
N ASP A 132 -6.14 13.54 -1.73
CA ASP A 132 -7.44 13.90 -2.34
C ASP A 132 -7.57 13.36 -3.77
N GLY A 133 -6.49 13.46 -4.57
CA GLY A 133 -6.44 12.93 -5.93
C GLY A 133 -6.48 11.40 -5.96
N ALA A 134 -5.69 10.76 -5.09
CA ALA A 134 -5.62 9.31 -4.97
C ALA A 134 -6.94 8.70 -4.49
N ALA A 135 -7.59 9.32 -3.50
CA ALA A 135 -8.89 8.88 -3.01
C ALA A 135 -9.97 9.02 -4.08
N ARG A 136 -9.96 10.10 -4.86
CA ARG A 136 -10.88 10.27 -6.00
C ARG A 136 -10.66 9.21 -7.08
N ASP A 137 -9.40 8.91 -7.43
CA ASP A 137 -9.09 7.84 -8.38
C ASP A 137 -9.57 6.48 -7.85
N ALA A 138 -9.30 6.15 -6.58
CA ALA A 138 -9.74 4.91 -5.95
C ALA A 138 -11.27 4.78 -5.97
N ALA A 139 -11.99 5.83 -5.55
CA ALA A 139 -13.45 5.87 -5.57
C ALA A 139 -14.01 5.74 -6.99
N GLY A 140 -13.41 6.41 -7.97
CA GLY A 140 -13.76 6.29 -9.39
C GLY A 140 -13.55 4.88 -9.95
N ARG A 141 -12.57 4.13 -9.43
CA ARG A 141 -12.36 2.70 -9.71
C ARG A 141 -13.31 1.79 -8.90
N GLY A 142 -14.14 2.34 -8.03
CA GLY A 142 -15.15 1.60 -7.23
C GLY A 142 -14.64 1.06 -5.90
N PHE A 143 -13.45 1.44 -5.44
CA PHE A 143 -12.91 1.08 -4.14
C PHE A 143 -13.43 2.00 -3.03
N ASN A 144 -13.46 1.50 -1.79
CA ASN A 144 -13.62 2.35 -0.62
C ASN A 144 -12.33 3.12 -0.37
N THR A 145 -12.42 4.28 0.32
CA THR A 145 -11.25 5.11 0.60
C THR A 145 -11.18 5.52 2.06
N ILE A 146 -9.95 5.73 2.53
CA ILE A 146 -9.63 6.39 3.80
C ILE A 146 -8.69 7.53 3.46
N LEU A 147 -9.03 8.76 3.85
CA LEU A 147 -8.14 9.91 3.70
C LEU A 147 -7.19 9.98 4.88
N SER A 148 -5.90 9.83 4.59
CA SER A 148 -4.80 9.87 5.55
C SER A 148 -3.66 10.75 5.02
N PRO A 149 -3.95 12.03 4.68
CA PRO A 149 -3.02 12.85 3.91
C PRO A 149 -1.71 13.10 4.65
N GLN A 150 -0.60 12.85 3.96
CA GLN A 150 0.73 13.18 4.45
C GLN A 150 0.81 14.68 4.80
N ILE A 151 0.27 15.52 3.93
CA ILE A 151 0.12 16.95 4.14
C ILE A 151 -1.38 17.23 4.28
N PRO A 152 -1.84 17.78 5.40
CA PRO A 152 -1.08 18.33 6.53
C PRO A 152 -1.02 17.43 7.79
N TYR A 153 -1.34 16.15 7.75
CA TYR A 153 -1.65 15.38 8.95
C TYR A 153 -0.52 14.49 9.49
N TYR A 154 0.64 14.42 8.84
CA TYR A 154 1.78 13.70 9.44
C TYR A 154 2.36 14.40 10.67
N ILE A 155 2.20 15.73 10.76
CA ILE A 155 2.64 16.56 11.91
C ILE A 155 4.11 16.28 12.27
N ASN A 156 4.90 15.91 11.28
CA ASN A 156 6.32 15.61 11.39
C ASN A 156 7.21 16.63 10.69
N ARG A 157 6.65 17.78 10.31
CA ARG A 157 7.32 18.90 9.65
C ARG A 157 7.51 20.05 10.62
N ARG A 158 8.34 21.02 10.25
CA ARG A 158 8.46 22.25 11.02
C ARG A 158 7.15 22.99 11.05
N GLN A 159 6.83 23.60 12.18
CA GLN A 159 5.63 24.44 12.32
C GLN A 159 5.84 25.86 11.77
N SER A 160 7.11 26.31 11.71
CA SER A 160 7.50 27.62 11.23
C SER A 160 8.81 27.57 10.43
N PRO A 161 9.12 28.60 9.61
CA PRO A 161 10.38 28.70 8.89
C PRO A 161 11.56 29.22 9.77
N LEU A 162 11.35 29.45 11.06
CA LEU A 162 12.34 30.03 11.94
C LEU A 162 13.56 29.12 12.12
N ALA A 163 14.76 29.70 12.19
CA ALA A 163 16.00 28.97 12.37
C ALA A 163 16.09 28.25 13.73
N THR A 164 15.31 28.72 14.72
CA THR A 164 15.20 28.11 16.05
C THR A 164 14.27 26.91 16.11
N GLU A 165 13.53 26.64 15.05
CA GLU A 165 12.65 25.49 14.96
C GLU A 165 13.48 24.19 15.04
N PRO A 166 13.09 23.20 15.84
CA PRO A 166 13.77 21.91 15.88
C PRO A 166 13.82 21.24 14.52
N ARG A 167 14.80 20.36 14.34
CA ARG A 167 14.85 19.52 13.14
C ARG A 167 13.59 18.64 13.07
N SER A 168 12.98 18.61 11.89
CA SER A 168 11.86 17.71 11.60
C SER A 168 12.30 16.59 10.66
N GLN A 169 11.59 15.50 10.68
CA GLN A 169 11.81 14.38 9.75
C GLN A 169 11.29 14.71 8.35
N GLY A 170 10.13 15.38 8.25
CA GLY A 170 9.54 15.79 6.98
C GLY A 170 10.14 17.09 6.44
N HIS A 171 10.13 17.25 5.12
CA HIS A 171 10.55 18.49 4.45
C HIS A 171 9.43 19.54 4.45
N GLY A 172 9.81 20.81 4.54
CA GLY A 172 8.90 21.94 4.48
C GLY A 172 8.32 22.35 5.83
N THR A 173 7.29 23.17 5.79
CA THR A 173 6.61 23.73 6.97
C THR A 173 5.14 23.33 6.92
N GLU A 174 4.62 22.87 8.04
CA GLU A 174 3.19 22.60 8.26
C GLU A 174 2.71 23.43 9.45
N THR A 175 1.89 24.43 9.19
CA THR A 175 1.38 25.32 10.24
C THR A 175 0.14 24.71 10.90
N VAL A 176 -0.12 25.11 12.16
CA VAL A 176 -1.36 24.77 12.86
C VAL A 176 -2.60 25.18 12.03
N GLU A 177 -2.51 26.31 11.34
CA GLU A 177 -3.59 26.80 10.47
C GLU A 177 -3.85 25.87 9.28
N ALA A 178 -2.79 25.33 8.66
CA ALA A 178 -2.92 24.38 7.56
C ALA A 178 -3.63 23.10 8.01
N VAL A 179 -3.26 22.58 9.18
CA VAL A 179 -3.90 21.39 9.78
C VAL A 179 -5.36 21.67 10.14
N TYR A 180 -5.63 22.82 10.77
CA TYR A 180 -6.97 23.19 11.23
C TYR A 180 -7.95 23.47 10.08
N ASN A 181 -7.46 24.09 9.00
CA ASN A 181 -8.30 24.50 7.87
C ASN A 181 -8.40 23.43 6.77
N TYR A 182 -7.73 22.29 6.92
CA TYR A 182 -7.88 21.22 5.94
C TYR A 182 -9.29 20.62 6.03
N VAL A 183 -9.97 20.59 4.88
CA VAL A 183 -11.32 20.01 4.76
C VAL A 183 -11.19 18.70 3.96
N PRO A 184 -11.31 17.54 4.60
CA PRO A 184 -11.26 16.26 3.91
C PRO A 184 -12.37 16.16 2.86
N ALA A 185 -12.06 15.56 1.72
CA ALA A 185 -13.02 15.28 0.66
C ALA A 185 -13.77 16.53 0.12
N LYS A 186 -13.19 17.73 0.25
CA LYS A 186 -13.79 19.00 -0.12
C LYS A 186 -14.36 19.03 -1.54
N ASP A 187 -13.63 18.41 -2.48
CA ASP A 187 -13.97 18.44 -3.91
C ASP A 187 -14.43 17.07 -4.43
N VAL A 188 -14.97 16.23 -3.54
CA VAL A 188 -15.46 14.90 -3.93
C VAL A 188 -16.78 15.04 -4.68
N PRO A 189 -16.89 14.52 -5.91
CA PRO A 189 -18.14 14.43 -6.63
C PRO A 189 -19.22 13.70 -5.82
N ALA A 190 -20.45 14.18 -5.88
CA ALA A 190 -21.57 13.66 -5.07
C ALA A 190 -21.81 12.16 -5.28
N ASP A 191 -21.61 11.65 -6.48
CA ASP A 191 -21.73 10.23 -6.84
C ASP A 191 -20.65 9.34 -6.26
N LEU A 192 -19.54 9.92 -5.80
CA LEU A 192 -18.43 9.20 -5.17
C LEU A 192 -18.44 9.29 -3.65
N GLN A 193 -19.26 10.15 -3.05
CA GLN A 193 -19.26 10.39 -1.59
C GLN A 193 -19.49 9.13 -0.75
N ALA A 194 -20.24 8.16 -1.25
CA ALA A 194 -20.49 6.89 -0.53
C ALA A 194 -19.24 5.99 -0.42
N LYS A 195 -18.13 6.37 -1.06
CA LYS A 195 -16.86 5.62 -1.04
C LYS A 195 -15.83 6.18 -0.05
N TYR A 196 -16.11 7.33 0.56
CA TYR A 196 -15.24 8.02 1.53
C TYR A 196 -15.61 7.73 2.98
#